data_259da242406623af0f24e91051a0a7fa
#
_entry.id   259da242406623af0f24e91051a0a7fa
#
_cell.length_a   1.000
_cell.length_b   1.000
_cell.length_c   1.000
_cell.angle_alpha   90.00
_cell.angle_beta   90.00
_cell.angle_gamma   90.00
#
_symmetry.space_group_name_H-M   'P 1'
#
loop_
_entity.id
_entity.type
_entity.pdbx_description
1 polymer ?
#
loop_
_entity_poly.entity_id
_entity_poly.type
_entity_poly.pdbx_seq_one_letter_code
_entity_poly.pdbx_strand_id
1 'polypeptide(L)' 'MKISLKGFSNKDLAKLFDRAAKADDRHLAKTIVYRLAYRHHESFEAQLRYLSKRAVKKENYPSFNMVAKLWKDRE' A
#
# COMPACT_ATOMS: atom_id res chain seq x y z
N MET A 1 5.09 18.30 1.44
CA MET A 1 3.67 18.49 1.11
C MET A 1 2.84 17.40 1.77
N LYS A 2 1.80 17.78 2.50
CA LYS A 2 0.89 16.83 3.10
C LYS A 2 -0.18 16.42 2.10
N ILE A 3 -0.29 15.13 1.84
CA ILE A 3 -1.35 14.60 1.00
C ILE A 3 -2.48 14.12 1.90
N SER A 4 -3.66 14.71 1.71
CA SER A 4 -4.84 14.25 2.43
C SER A 4 -5.41 13.02 1.72
N LEU A 5 -5.53 11.91 2.43
CA LEU A 5 -6.10 10.69 1.88
C LEU A 5 -7.57 10.52 2.21
N LYS A 6 -8.16 11.48 2.91
CA LYS A 6 -9.54 11.40 3.38
C LYS A 6 -10.57 11.20 2.27
N GLY A 7 -10.40 11.89 1.16
CA GLY A 7 -11.33 11.82 0.03
C GLY A 7 -11.10 10.65 -0.91
N PHE A 8 -10.11 9.82 -0.66
CA PHE A 8 -9.77 8.71 -1.54
C PHE A 8 -10.62 7.49 -1.20
N SER A 9 -11.19 6.85 -2.22
CA SER A 9 -11.83 5.55 -2.03
C SER A 9 -10.76 4.49 -1.80
N ASN A 10 -11.18 3.31 -1.31
CA ASN A 10 -10.25 2.20 -1.13
C ASN A 10 -9.58 1.81 -2.45
N LYS A 11 -10.34 1.84 -3.54
CA LYS A 11 -9.82 1.57 -4.88
C LYS A 11 -8.77 2.60 -5.29
N ASP A 12 -9.02 3.88 -5.00
CA ASP A 12 -8.07 4.96 -5.31
C ASP A 12 -6.80 4.84 -4.46
N LEU A 13 -6.93 4.44 -3.20
CA LEU A 13 -5.78 4.20 -2.34
C LEU A 13 -4.91 3.08 -2.87
N ALA A 14 -5.53 2.00 -3.37
CA ALA A 14 -4.77 0.90 -3.97
C ALA A 14 -4.03 1.35 -5.22
N LYS A 15 -4.67 2.17 -6.05
CA LYS A 15 -4.01 2.74 -7.25
C LYS A 15 -2.86 3.66 -6.87
N LEU A 16 -3.07 4.47 -5.85
CA LEU A 16 -2.02 5.37 -5.36
C LEU A 16 -0.85 4.57 -4.79
N PHE A 17 -1.13 3.45 -4.14
CA PHE A 17 -0.08 2.53 -3.69
C PHE A 17 0.75 2.04 -4.86
N ASP A 18 0.12 1.66 -5.97
CA ASP A 18 0.83 1.22 -7.17
C ASP A 18 1.77 2.32 -7.70
N ARG A 19 1.31 3.57 -7.68
CA ARG A 19 2.14 4.71 -8.10
C ARG A 19 3.31 4.93 -7.15
N ALA A 20 3.06 4.86 -5.86
CA ALA A 20 4.11 5.02 -4.85
C ALA A 20 5.16 3.92 -5.02
N ALA A 21 4.72 2.69 -5.27
CA ALA A 21 5.62 1.56 -5.49
C ALA A 21 6.49 1.78 -6.73
N LYS A 22 5.89 2.24 -7.81
CA LYS A 22 6.62 2.52 -9.05
C LYS A 22 7.66 3.61 -8.88
N ALA A 23 7.35 4.62 -8.06
CA ALA A 23 8.28 5.71 -7.75
C ALA A 23 9.25 5.36 -6.62
N ASP A 24 9.15 4.16 -6.08
CA ASP A 24 9.93 3.71 -4.92
C ASP A 24 9.77 4.66 -3.73
N ASP A 25 8.58 5.24 -3.57
CA ASP A 25 8.24 6.13 -2.48
C ASP A 25 7.72 5.33 -1.30
N ARG A 26 8.64 4.84 -0.49
CA ARG A 26 8.36 3.96 0.63
C ARG A 26 7.51 4.64 1.70
N HIS A 27 7.80 5.90 1.95
CA HIS A 27 7.06 6.67 2.96
C HIS A 27 5.58 6.81 2.57
N LEU A 28 5.31 7.19 1.34
CA LEU A 28 3.94 7.33 0.85
C LEU A 28 3.23 5.97 0.85
N ALA A 29 3.90 4.93 0.37
CA ALA A 29 3.34 3.58 0.35
C ALA A 29 2.93 3.12 1.75
N LYS A 30 3.80 3.36 2.73
CA LYS A 30 3.54 3.02 4.14
C LYS A 30 2.33 3.77 4.69
N THR A 31 2.25 5.06 4.40
CA THR A 31 1.12 5.90 4.81
C THR A 31 -0.20 5.37 4.25
N ILE A 32 -0.20 4.95 2.99
CA ILE A 32 -1.38 4.38 2.34
C ILE A 32 -1.82 3.09 3.05
N VAL A 33 -0.87 2.22 3.37
CA VAL A 33 -1.18 0.96 4.06
C VAL A 33 -1.80 1.23 5.43
N TYR A 34 -1.26 2.19 6.19
CA TYR A 34 -1.84 2.57 7.48
C TYR A 34 -3.26 3.11 7.31
N ARG A 35 -3.49 3.90 6.28
CA ARG A 35 -4.83 4.43 6.03
C ARG A 35 -5.83 3.33 5.70
N LEU A 36 -5.43 2.36 4.87
CA LEU A 36 -6.26 1.20 4.56
C LEU A 36 -6.55 0.37 5.80
N ALA A 37 -5.53 0.14 6.63
CA ALA A 37 -5.69 -0.61 7.87
C ALA A 37 -6.70 0.07 8.79
N TYR A 38 -6.60 1.38 8.94
CA TYR A 38 -7.53 2.16 9.73
C TYR A 38 -8.97 2.03 9.23
N ARG A 39 -9.17 2.19 7.92
CA ARG A 39 -10.50 2.12 7.31
C ARG A 39 -11.16 0.77 7.46
N HIS A 40 -10.37 -0.30 7.37
CA HIS A 40 -10.88 -1.67 7.42
C HIS A 40 -10.85 -2.27 8.82
N HIS A 41 -10.37 -1.54 9.82
CA HIS A 41 -10.18 -2.05 11.17
C HIS A 41 -9.36 -3.35 11.17
N GLU A 42 -8.33 -3.37 10.33
CA GLU A 42 -7.43 -4.51 10.19
C GLU A 42 -6.00 -4.11 10.48
N SER A 43 -5.12 -5.11 10.65
CA SER A 43 -3.71 -4.86 10.92
C SER A 43 -2.98 -4.38 9.66
N PHE A 44 -1.83 -3.76 9.88
CA PHE A 44 -0.92 -3.37 8.81
C PHE A 44 -0.54 -4.61 7.96
N GLU A 45 -0.23 -5.72 8.62
CA GLU A 45 0.15 -6.97 7.94
C GLU A 45 -0.98 -7.52 7.08
N ALA A 46 -2.22 -7.44 7.56
CA ALA A 46 -3.38 -7.89 6.78
C ALA A 46 -3.51 -7.11 5.48
N GLN A 47 -3.28 -5.79 5.54
CA GLN A 47 -3.32 -4.96 4.34
C GLN A 47 -2.16 -5.27 3.39
N LEU A 48 -0.99 -5.56 3.93
CA LEU A 48 0.14 -5.98 3.10
C LEU A 48 -0.16 -7.27 2.34
N ARG A 49 -0.81 -8.23 3.01
CA ARG A 49 -1.23 -9.49 2.36
C ARG A 49 -2.22 -9.23 1.24
N TYR A 50 -3.21 -8.38 1.48
CA TYR A 50 -4.18 -8.00 0.47
C TYR A 50 -3.49 -7.38 -0.75
N LEU A 51 -2.61 -6.40 -0.51
CA LEU A 51 -1.89 -5.73 -1.58
C LEU A 51 -0.95 -6.68 -2.32
N SER A 52 -0.36 -7.63 -1.63
CA SER A 52 0.49 -8.66 -2.24
C SER A 52 -0.32 -9.52 -3.22
N LYS A 53 -1.47 -10.02 -2.78
CA LYS A 53 -2.35 -10.82 -3.64
C LYS A 53 -2.82 -10.04 -4.85
N ARG A 54 -3.18 -8.78 -4.64
CA ARG A 54 -3.59 -7.88 -5.71
C ARG A 54 -2.46 -7.67 -6.72
N ALA A 55 -1.24 -7.46 -6.24
CA ALA A 55 -0.08 -7.25 -7.09
C ALA A 55 0.23 -8.49 -7.92
N VAL A 56 0.17 -9.68 -7.32
CA VAL A 56 0.38 -10.93 -8.04
C VAL A 56 -0.67 -11.12 -9.13
N LYS A 57 -1.94 -10.89 -8.80
CA LYS A 57 -3.04 -11.03 -9.75
C LYS A 57 -2.90 -10.10 -10.95
N LYS A 58 -2.40 -8.89 -10.73
CA LYS A 58 -2.21 -7.88 -11.78
C LYS A 58 -0.82 -7.92 -12.41
N GLU A 59 0.03 -8.83 -11.96
CA GLU A 59 1.42 -8.92 -12.41
C GLU A 59 2.16 -7.59 -12.22
N ASN A 60 1.86 -6.91 -11.13
CA ASN A 60 2.45 -5.61 -10.81
C ASN A 60 3.67 -5.82 -9.92
N TYR A 61 4.81 -6.04 -10.55
CA TYR A 61 6.05 -6.33 -9.84
C TYR A 61 6.53 -5.20 -8.93
N PRO A 62 6.48 -3.91 -9.34
CA PRO A 62 6.85 -2.83 -8.43
C PRO A 62 6.04 -2.83 -7.14
N SER A 63 4.73 -3.04 -7.23
CA SER A 63 3.87 -3.10 -6.04
C SER A 63 4.19 -4.31 -5.18
N PHE A 64 4.44 -5.46 -5.78
CA PHE A 64 4.84 -6.66 -5.04
C PHE A 64 6.15 -6.42 -4.28
N ASN A 65 7.13 -5.84 -4.95
CA ASN A 65 8.42 -5.52 -4.34
C ASN A 65 8.27 -4.52 -3.19
N MET A 66 7.38 -3.53 -3.35
CA MET A 66 7.13 -2.55 -2.28
C MET A 66 6.49 -3.23 -1.06
N VAL A 67 5.54 -4.14 -1.27
CA VAL A 67 4.95 -4.91 -0.17
C VAL A 67 6.04 -5.67 0.58
N ALA A 68 6.95 -6.31 -0.14
CA ALA A 68 8.05 -7.06 0.48
C ALA A 68 8.95 -6.15 1.31
N LYS A 69 9.27 -4.97 0.80
CA LYS A 69 10.07 -3.97 1.53
C LYS A 69 9.37 -3.52 2.81
N LEU A 70 8.09 -3.21 2.72
CA LEU A 70 7.32 -2.77 3.89
C LEU A 70 7.17 -3.89 4.91
N TRP A 71 7.02 -5.11 4.45
CA TRP A 71 6.94 -6.28 5.32
C TRP A 71 8.23 -6.43 6.13
N LYS A 72 9.36 -6.27 5.47
CA LYS A 72 10.67 -6.36 6.09
C LYS A 72 10.91 -5.20 7.07
N ASP A 73 10.48 -4.00 6.70
CA ASP A 73 10.66 -2.80 7.52
C ASP A 73 9.88 -2.83 8.83
N ARG A 74 8.82 -3.63 8.92
CA ARG A 74 8.01 -3.71 10.14
C ARG A 74 8.74 -4.42 11.29
N GLU A 75 9.78 -5.12 10.97
CA GLU A 75 10.64 -5.77 11.96
C GLU A 75 11.62 -4.74 12.60
#